data_e9dbaaf40faaf4c11719c55b4b219a4f
#
_entry.id   e9dbaaf40faaf4c11719c55b4b219a4f
#
_cell.length_a   1.000
_cell.length_b   1.000
_cell.length_c   1.000
_cell.angle_alpha   90.00
_cell.angle_beta   90.00
_cell.angle_gamma   90.00
#
_symmetry.space_group_name_H-M   'P 1'
#
loop_
_entity.id
_entity.type
_entity.pdbx_description
1 polymer ?
#
loop_
_entity_poly.entity_id
_entity_poly.type
_entity_poly.pdbx_seq_one_letter_code
_entity_poly.pdbx_strand_id
1 'polypeptide(L)'
;SLGADTAAQQGAIFFKNIVNENTSNPKTFIIHEVMGRHCGWLTAATARKYRSSLLENEFYSDVLLNRERWDIDAVYIPEIKIDLKHEAKRMKHTMEHKGNVNIFLSEGSCQEEILSDMKSNNQEIEKDAFGHVRLDKVNPGEWFSNQFSSSIGAEKTLVQKSGYFSRSAAPNKFDLDLIKKTATYAVQCALNNQSGVIGLDEEENDEMIQLKKKIIVSEKDALYETYTDDSYDSRDSYSDDESN
;
A
#
# COMPACT_ATOMS: atom_id res chain seq x y z
N SER A 1 -6.59 8.70 -5.93
CA SER A 1 -7.21 7.70 -6.84
C SER A 1 -8.63 7.42 -6.36
N LEU A 2 -9.55 7.26 -7.30
CA LEU A 2 -10.96 6.96 -6.99
C LEU A 2 -11.06 5.60 -6.29
N GLY A 3 -11.85 5.53 -5.22
CA GLY A 3 -12.02 4.31 -4.42
C GLY A 3 -10.92 4.06 -3.38
N ALA A 4 -9.96 4.95 -3.24
CA ALA A 4 -8.83 4.77 -2.32
C ALA A 4 -9.25 4.85 -0.85
N ASP A 5 -10.17 5.74 -0.50
CA ASP A 5 -10.67 5.86 0.87
C ASP A 5 -11.50 4.64 1.28
N THR A 6 -12.33 4.14 0.37
CA THR A 6 -13.06 2.87 0.55
C THR A 6 -12.09 1.71 0.74
N ALA A 7 -11.06 1.61 -0.09
CA ALA A 7 -10.07 0.54 0.01
C ALA A 7 -9.33 0.57 1.36
N ALA A 8 -8.95 1.75 1.84
CA ALA A 8 -8.33 1.91 3.15
C ALA A 8 -9.28 1.50 4.29
N GLN A 9 -10.56 1.89 4.21
CA GLN A 9 -11.57 1.52 5.20
C GLN A 9 -11.80 0.01 5.24
N GLN A 10 -11.97 -0.61 4.07
CA GLN A 10 -12.20 -2.05 3.97
C GLN A 10 -10.99 -2.87 4.40
N GLY A 11 -9.79 -2.42 4.07
CA GLY A 11 -8.55 -3.03 4.56
C GLY A 11 -8.43 -2.99 6.08
N ALA A 12 -8.84 -1.88 6.71
CA ALA A 12 -8.88 -1.75 8.17
C ALA A 12 -9.87 -2.72 8.82
N ILE A 13 -11.08 -2.87 8.24
CA ILE A 13 -12.10 -3.83 8.70
C ILE A 13 -11.59 -5.27 8.55
N PHE A 14 -10.98 -5.59 7.40
CA PHE A 14 -10.41 -6.89 7.14
C PHE A 14 -9.35 -7.26 8.19
N PHE A 15 -8.41 -6.35 8.46
CA PHE A 15 -7.37 -6.57 9.44
C PHE A 15 -7.92 -6.73 10.87
N LYS A 16 -8.92 -5.91 11.25
CA LYS A 16 -9.60 -6.02 12.54
C LYS A 16 -10.15 -7.43 12.78
N ASN A 17 -10.79 -8.02 11.78
CA ASN A 17 -11.34 -9.36 11.88
C ASN A 17 -10.24 -10.42 12.09
N ILE A 18 -9.12 -10.30 11.38
CA ILE A 18 -7.99 -11.23 11.49
C ILE A 18 -7.35 -11.15 12.87
N VAL A 19 -7.11 -9.96 13.38
CA VAL A 19 -6.50 -9.78 14.71
C VAL A 19 -7.44 -10.32 15.78
N ASN A 20 -8.74 -10.02 15.71
CA ASN A 20 -9.72 -10.51 16.68
C ASN A 20 -9.77 -12.04 16.75
N GLU A 21 -9.73 -12.73 15.59
CA GLU A 21 -9.70 -14.20 15.56
C GLU A 21 -8.43 -14.76 16.21
N ASN A 22 -7.30 -14.05 16.07
CA ASN A 22 -6.00 -14.58 16.46
C ASN A 22 -5.48 -14.07 17.81
N THR A 23 -6.23 -13.27 18.54
CA THR A 23 -5.79 -12.71 19.84
C THR A 23 -5.54 -13.77 20.91
N SER A 24 -6.18 -14.94 20.83
CA SER A 24 -5.98 -16.05 21.77
C SER A 24 -4.74 -16.90 21.46
N ASN A 25 -4.16 -16.78 20.28
CA ASN A 25 -2.98 -17.54 19.90
C ASN A 25 -1.71 -16.89 20.47
N PRO A 26 -0.83 -17.66 21.15
CA PRO A 26 0.45 -17.13 21.59
C PRO A 26 1.40 -16.93 20.41
N LYS A 27 2.33 -16.00 20.57
CA LYS A 27 3.45 -15.76 19.64
C LYS A 27 3.03 -15.73 18.17
N THR A 28 1.97 -14.96 17.87
CA THR A 28 1.44 -14.82 16.51
C THR A 28 2.11 -13.65 15.80
N PHE A 29 2.55 -13.90 14.57
CA PHE A 29 3.03 -12.86 13.66
C PHE A 29 2.01 -12.67 12.54
N ILE A 30 1.40 -11.48 12.46
CA ILE A 30 0.40 -11.15 11.44
C ILE A 30 0.98 -10.13 10.47
N ILE A 31 1.01 -10.49 9.20
CA ILE A 31 1.42 -9.63 8.09
C ILE A 31 0.18 -9.33 7.26
N HIS A 32 -0.25 -8.08 7.26
CA HIS A 32 -1.31 -7.61 6.39
C HIS A 32 -0.70 -6.94 5.16
N GLU A 33 -0.69 -7.65 4.05
CA GLU A 33 -0.22 -7.14 2.76
C GLU A 33 -1.32 -6.31 2.09
N VAL A 34 -1.00 -5.06 1.79
CA VAL A 34 -1.87 -4.07 1.16
C VAL A 34 -1.33 -3.72 -0.22
N MET A 35 -2.22 -3.47 -1.17
CA MET A 35 -1.86 -3.02 -2.52
C MET A 35 -1.07 -1.71 -2.47
N GLY A 36 -0.11 -1.56 -3.37
CA GLY A 36 0.73 -0.36 -3.50
C GLY A 36 2.13 -0.70 -4.01
N ARG A 37 2.28 -0.79 -5.34
CA ARG A 37 3.55 -1.19 -5.96
C ARG A 37 4.68 -0.19 -5.70
N HIS A 38 4.41 1.10 -5.93
CA HIS A 38 5.38 2.20 -5.84
C HIS A 38 4.91 3.31 -4.90
N CYS A 39 3.78 3.13 -4.23
CA CYS A 39 3.19 4.11 -3.33
C CYS A 39 2.60 3.44 -2.11
N GLY A 40 3.11 3.77 -0.95
CA GLY A 40 2.70 3.24 0.34
C GLY A 40 1.48 3.94 0.95
N TRP A 41 0.91 4.92 0.27
CA TRP A 41 -0.21 5.71 0.81
C TRP A 41 -1.38 4.84 1.29
N LEU A 42 -1.81 3.89 0.46
CA LEU A 42 -2.94 3.03 0.82
C LEU A 42 -2.65 2.19 2.07
N THR A 43 -1.42 1.68 2.18
CA THR A 43 -0.96 0.92 3.35
C THR A 43 -0.99 1.80 4.60
N ALA A 44 -0.43 3.00 4.53
CA ALA A 44 -0.42 3.96 5.64
C ALA A 44 -1.83 4.42 6.01
N ALA A 45 -2.69 4.72 5.01
CA ALA A 45 -4.08 5.11 5.22
C ALA A 45 -4.90 3.99 5.88
N THR A 46 -4.70 2.74 5.45
CA THR A 46 -5.35 1.56 6.03
C THR A 46 -4.93 1.37 7.49
N ALA A 47 -3.64 1.45 7.77
CA ALA A 47 -3.10 1.37 9.12
C ALA A 47 -3.65 2.49 10.02
N ARG A 48 -3.69 3.73 9.52
CA ARG A 48 -4.25 4.87 10.24
C ARG A 48 -5.74 4.67 10.57
N LYS A 49 -6.56 4.26 9.59
CA LYS A 49 -7.98 3.99 9.81
C LYS A 49 -8.21 2.86 10.81
N TYR A 50 -7.43 1.79 10.73
CA TYR A 50 -7.47 0.72 11.71
C TYR A 50 -7.14 1.23 13.13
N ARG A 51 -6.04 1.97 13.28
CA ARG A 51 -5.61 2.49 14.57
C ARG A 51 -6.61 3.50 15.15
N SER A 52 -7.20 4.36 14.33
CA SER A 52 -8.28 5.26 14.76
C SER A 52 -9.47 4.48 15.30
N SER A 53 -9.94 3.45 14.58
CA SER A 53 -11.01 2.58 15.03
C SER A 53 -10.65 1.81 16.30
N LEU A 54 -9.38 1.42 16.46
CA LEU A 54 -8.91 0.74 17.67
C LEU A 54 -8.96 1.65 18.90
N LEU A 55 -8.65 2.94 18.74
CA LEU A 55 -8.67 3.93 19.84
C LEU A 55 -10.09 4.25 20.32
N GLU A 56 -11.11 3.98 19.52
CA GLU A 56 -12.52 4.14 19.90
C GLU A 56 -13.05 2.97 20.72
N ASN A 57 -12.34 1.83 20.78
CA ASN A 57 -12.75 0.67 21.55
C ASN A 57 -12.33 0.80 23.02
N GLU A 58 -13.17 0.30 23.92
CA GLU A 58 -12.81 0.12 25.33
C GLU A 58 -12.01 -1.15 25.52
N PHE A 59 -11.00 -1.09 26.37
CA PHE A 59 -10.14 -2.23 26.75
C PHE A 59 -10.11 -2.37 28.27
N TYR A 60 -10.15 -3.61 28.72
CA TYR A 60 -10.25 -3.95 30.15
C TYR A 60 -8.94 -4.62 30.59
N SER A 61 -7.96 -3.80 31.00
CA SER A 61 -6.65 -4.27 31.44
C SER A 61 -6.72 -5.19 32.66
N ASP A 62 -7.73 -5.01 33.52
CA ASP A 62 -7.95 -5.81 34.74
C ASP A 62 -8.22 -7.29 34.41
N VAL A 63 -8.68 -7.60 33.21
CA VAL A 63 -8.90 -8.95 32.71
C VAL A 63 -7.93 -9.31 31.58
N LEU A 64 -6.76 -8.68 31.55
CA LEU A 64 -5.68 -8.91 30.57
C LEU A 64 -6.03 -8.55 29.13
N LEU A 65 -7.07 -7.76 28.91
CA LEU A 65 -7.43 -7.24 27.61
C LEU A 65 -6.73 -5.89 27.36
N ASN A 66 -5.44 -5.95 27.08
CA ASN A 66 -4.61 -4.78 26.82
C ASN A 66 -4.65 -4.42 25.35
N ARG A 67 -4.98 -3.15 25.03
CA ARG A 67 -5.05 -2.64 23.64
C ARG A 67 -3.81 -2.95 22.82
N GLU A 68 -2.65 -2.95 23.42
CA GLU A 68 -1.37 -3.22 22.76
C GLU A 68 -1.37 -4.50 21.94
N ARG A 69 -2.12 -5.52 22.35
CA ARG A 69 -2.22 -6.78 21.64
C ARG A 69 -2.87 -6.64 20.26
N TRP A 70 -3.74 -5.65 20.10
CA TRP A 70 -4.41 -5.31 18.82
C TRP A 70 -3.67 -4.25 18.03
N ASP A 71 -2.77 -3.47 18.66
CA ASP A 71 -2.11 -2.33 18.02
C ASP A 71 -1.08 -2.78 16.97
N ILE A 72 -0.76 -1.86 16.09
CA ILE A 72 0.18 -2.02 14.98
C ILE A 72 1.60 -1.83 15.49
N ASP A 73 2.49 -2.74 15.12
CA ASP A 73 3.90 -2.69 15.50
C ASP A 73 4.79 -2.09 14.42
N ALA A 74 4.40 -2.23 13.15
CA ALA A 74 5.11 -1.60 12.03
C ALA A 74 4.22 -1.38 10.82
N VAL A 75 4.59 -0.38 10.01
CA VAL A 75 4.04 -0.12 8.67
C VAL A 75 5.20 0.02 7.71
N TYR A 76 5.31 -0.90 6.76
CA TYR A 76 6.37 -0.90 5.76
C TYR A 76 5.83 -0.46 4.42
N ILE A 77 6.45 0.56 3.85
CA ILE A 77 6.08 1.19 2.58
C ILE A 77 7.28 1.23 1.63
N PRO A 78 7.07 1.23 0.31
CA PRO A 78 8.17 1.15 -0.66
C PRO A 78 9.10 2.37 -0.63
N GLU A 79 8.60 3.53 -0.19
CA GLU A 79 9.36 4.78 -0.12
C GLU A 79 10.44 4.79 0.97
N ILE A 80 10.34 3.87 1.94
CA ILE A 80 11.27 3.83 3.09
C ILE A 80 12.07 2.54 3.06
N LYS A 81 13.39 2.69 3.01
CA LYS A 81 14.30 1.54 3.10
C LYS A 81 14.32 0.95 4.51
N ILE A 82 14.25 -0.36 4.60
CA ILE A 82 14.16 -1.10 5.86
C ILE A 82 15.50 -1.71 6.22
N ASP A 83 15.99 -1.48 7.44
CA ASP A 83 17.07 -2.26 8.01
C ASP A 83 16.50 -3.57 8.61
N LEU A 84 16.54 -4.63 7.83
CA LEU A 84 15.98 -5.93 8.19
C LEU A 84 16.57 -6.51 9.50
N LYS A 85 17.85 -6.27 9.78
CA LYS A 85 18.51 -6.77 11.00
C LYS A 85 18.05 -6.00 12.23
N HIS A 86 17.93 -4.70 12.12
CA HIS A 86 17.39 -3.85 13.18
C HIS A 86 15.92 -4.22 13.47
N GLU A 87 15.10 -4.34 12.42
CA GLU A 87 13.70 -4.69 12.54
C GLU A 87 13.48 -6.09 13.13
N ALA A 88 14.28 -7.08 12.77
CA ALA A 88 14.22 -8.40 13.39
C ALA A 88 14.43 -8.35 14.91
N LYS A 89 15.41 -7.56 15.38
CA LYS A 89 15.65 -7.39 16.81
C LYS A 89 14.49 -6.69 17.51
N ARG A 90 13.96 -5.62 16.89
CA ARG A 90 12.84 -4.86 17.42
C ARG A 90 11.57 -5.73 17.53
N MET A 91 11.24 -6.45 16.45
CA MET A 91 10.08 -7.35 16.43
C MET A 91 10.23 -8.52 17.40
N LYS A 92 11.45 -9.06 17.57
CA LYS A 92 11.72 -10.08 18.59
C LYS A 92 11.42 -9.58 19.98
N HIS A 93 11.91 -8.39 20.33
CA HIS A 93 11.60 -7.75 21.61
C HIS A 93 10.07 -7.56 21.80
N THR A 94 9.37 -7.09 20.76
CA THR A 94 7.92 -6.95 20.79
C THR A 94 7.22 -8.30 21.02
N MET A 95 7.66 -9.35 20.33
CA MET A 95 7.12 -10.70 20.48
C MET A 95 7.30 -11.23 21.92
N GLU A 96 8.47 -11.02 22.52
CA GLU A 96 8.77 -11.46 23.88
C GLU A 96 7.92 -10.75 24.94
N HIS A 97 7.62 -9.46 24.75
CA HIS A 97 6.88 -8.65 25.72
C HIS A 97 5.36 -8.69 25.54
N LYS A 98 4.91 -8.63 24.28
CA LYS A 98 3.51 -8.50 23.91
C LYS A 98 2.86 -9.84 23.54
N GLY A 99 3.67 -10.82 23.13
CA GLY A 99 3.22 -12.15 22.69
C GLY A 99 2.65 -12.19 21.28
N ASN A 100 2.71 -11.09 20.52
CA ASN A 100 2.36 -11.05 19.11
C ASN A 100 3.03 -9.86 18.40
N VAL A 101 3.09 -9.92 17.08
CA VAL A 101 3.55 -8.82 16.21
C VAL A 101 2.55 -8.63 15.06
N ASN A 102 2.07 -7.40 14.88
CA ASN A 102 1.11 -7.01 13.85
C ASN A 102 1.74 -5.99 12.92
N ILE A 103 1.93 -6.32 11.64
CA ILE A 103 2.50 -5.39 10.67
C ILE A 103 1.59 -5.16 9.46
N PHE A 104 1.66 -3.95 8.92
CA PHE A 104 1.14 -3.61 7.61
C PHE A 104 2.31 -3.55 6.63
N LEU A 105 2.13 -4.17 5.48
CA LEU A 105 3.15 -4.29 4.45
C LEU A 105 2.57 -3.86 3.11
N SER A 106 3.19 -2.88 2.46
CA SER A 106 2.87 -2.60 1.06
C SER A 106 3.48 -3.67 0.15
N GLU A 107 2.75 -4.10 -0.86
CA GLU A 107 3.22 -5.11 -1.82
C GLU A 107 4.51 -4.72 -2.56
N GLY A 108 4.86 -3.43 -2.57
CA GLY A 108 6.10 -2.92 -3.17
C GLY A 108 7.28 -2.78 -2.22
N SER A 109 7.10 -3.07 -0.93
CA SER A 109 8.18 -2.92 0.06
C SER A 109 9.28 -3.94 -0.14
N CYS A 110 10.54 -3.51 0.04
CA CYS A 110 11.75 -4.34 -0.12
C CYS A 110 11.88 -5.03 -1.48
N GLN A 111 11.36 -4.42 -2.54
CA GLN A 111 11.37 -5.03 -3.87
C GLN A 111 12.80 -5.34 -4.35
N GLU A 112 13.77 -4.48 -4.10
CA GLU A 112 15.17 -4.68 -4.49
C GLU A 112 15.80 -5.86 -3.75
N GLU A 113 15.58 -5.95 -2.45
CA GLU A 113 16.06 -7.02 -1.59
C GLU A 113 15.48 -8.37 -2.00
N ILE A 114 14.17 -8.42 -2.25
CA ILE A 114 13.49 -9.63 -2.71
C ILE A 114 14.02 -10.09 -4.07
N LEU A 115 14.17 -9.17 -5.03
CA LEU A 115 14.70 -9.49 -6.35
C LEU A 115 16.16 -9.96 -6.30
N SER A 116 16.98 -9.38 -5.41
CA SER A 116 18.34 -9.82 -5.17
C SER A 116 18.38 -11.24 -4.60
N ASP A 117 17.51 -11.53 -3.65
CA ASP A 117 17.39 -12.86 -3.04
C ASP A 117 16.92 -13.91 -4.06
N MET A 118 15.90 -13.60 -4.86
CA MET A 118 15.42 -14.47 -5.95
C MET A 118 16.53 -14.79 -6.96
N LYS A 119 17.32 -13.78 -7.37
CA LYS A 119 18.45 -13.97 -8.28
C LYS A 119 19.52 -14.87 -7.65
N SER A 120 19.83 -14.67 -6.38
CA SER A 120 20.82 -15.48 -5.65
C SER A 120 20.41 -16.95 -5.55
N ASN A 121 19.11 -17.20 -5.50
CA ASN A 121 18.52 -18.55 -5.44
C ASN A 121 18.19 -19.11 -6.83
N ASN A 122 18.64 -18.49 -7.93
CA ASN A 122 18.35 -18.86 -9.31
C ASN A 122 16.85 -19.01 -9.62
N GLN A 123 16.03 -18.21 -8.99
CA GLN A 123 14.59 -18.17 -9.27
C GLN A 123 14.32 -17.27 -10.48
N GLU A 124 13.38 -17.68 -11.32
CA GLU A 124 12.96 -16.92 -12.49
C GLU A 124 12.12 -15.70 -12.05
N ILE A 125 12.47 -14.52 -12.58
CA ILE A 125 11.74 -13.28 -12.31
C ILE A 125 10.84 -13.01 -13.51
N GLU A 126 9.55 -13.32 -13.34
CA GLU A 126 8.55 -13.03 -14.35
C GLU A 126 8.29 -11.51 -14.45
N LYS A 127 8.16 -11.03 -15.68
CA LYS A 127 7.82 -9.62 -15.98
C LYS A 127 6.50 -9.55 -16.73
N ASP A 128 5.79 -8.45 -16.57
CA ASP A 128 4.61 -8.15 -17.38
C ASP A 128 4.99 -7.68 -18.81
N ALA A 129 3.98 -7.41 -19.65
CA ALA A 129 4.17 -6.97 -21.02
C ALA A 129 4.92 -5.61 -21.15
N PHE A 130 4.98 -4.85 -20.07
CA PHE A 130 5.66 -3.55 -19.99
C PHE A 130 7.04 -3.63 -19.34
N GLY A 131 7.49 -4.83 -18.99
CA GLY A 131 8.81 -5.05 -18.39
C GLY A 131 8.86 -4.92 -16.87
N HIS A 132 7.74 -4.62 -16.19
CA HIS A 132 7.69 -4.56 -14.75
C HIS A 132 7.62 -5.95 -14.12
N VAL A 133 8.24 -6.09 -12.95
CA VAL A 133 8.19 -7.34 -12.19
C VAL A 133 6.76 -7.65 -11.77
N ARG A 134 6.36 -8.89 -11.95
CA ARG A 134 5.05 -9.39 -11.52
C ARG A 134 5.03 -9.62 -10.02
N LEU A 135 4.52 -8.64 -9.25
CA LEU A 135 4.48 -8.71 -7.78
C LEU A 135 3.58 -9.82 -7.25
N ASP A 136 2.58 -10.25 -8.01
CA ASP A 136 1.75 -11.42 -7.70
C ASP A 136 2.56 -12.72 -7.62
N LYS A 137 3.71 -12.77 -8.29
CA LYS A 137 4.65 -13.90 -8.28
C LYS A 137 5.77 -13.75 -7.24
N VAL A 138 6.04 -12.54 -6.80
CA VAL A 138 7.12 -12.22 -5.85
C VAL A 138 6.70 -12.50 -4.41
N ASN A 139 5.39 -12.42 -4.09
CA ASN A 139 4.83 -12.68 -2.76
C ASN A 139 5.58 -11.98 -1.60
N PRO A 140 5.59 -10.64 -1.54
CA PRO A 140 6.35 -9.92 -0.52
C PRO A 140 6.00 -10.33 0.91
N GLY A 141 4.73 -10.57 1.21
CA GLY A 141 4.29 -11.01 2.53
C GLY A 141 4.89 -12.35 2.96
N GLU A 142 5.00 -13.31 2.03
CA GLU A 142 5.64 -14.59 2.31
C GLU A 142 7.16 -14.45 2.47
N TRP A 143 7.78 -13.60 1.66
CA TRP A 143 9.19 -13.30 1.83
C TRP A 143 9.48 -12.71 3.21
N PHE A 144 8.69 -11.72 3.66
CA PHE A 144 8.78 -11.16 5.01
C PHE A 144 8.55 -12.22 6.09
N SER A 145 7.57 -13.09 5.90
CA SER A 145 7.34 -14.21 6.81
C SER A 145 8.59 -15.08 6.94
N ASN A 146 9.22 -15.45 5.84
CA ASN A 146 10.42 -16.28 5.83
C ASN A 146 11.63 -15.58 6.47
N GLN A 147 11.77 -14.28 6.29
CA GLN A 147 12.85 -13.49 6.88
C GLN A 147 12.74 -13.36 8.41
N PHE A 148 11.51 -13.24 8.92
CA PHE A 148 11.32 -12.82 10.30
C PHE A 148 10.77 -13.91 11.25
N SER A 149 9.89 -14.81 10.79
CA SER A 149 9.14 -15.72 11.68
C SER A 149 10.03 -16.48 12.65
N SER A 150 11.08 -17.11 12.15
CA SER A 150 12.01 -17.88 12.98
C SER A 150 12.83 -16.98 13.91
N SER A 151 13.33 -15.86 13.39
CA SER A 151 14.21 -14.94 14.15
C SER A 151 13.49 -14.22 15.29
N ILE A 152 12.19 -13.99 15.16
CA ILE A 152 11.36 -13.36 16.20
C ILE A 152 10.70 -14.39 17.15
N GLY A 153 10.83 -15.68 16.86
CA GLY A 153 10.25 -16.75 17.67
C GLY A 153 8.73 -16.87 17.52
N ALA A 154 8.20 -16.60 16.33
CA ALA A 154 6.78 -16.78 16.06
C ALA A 154 6.41 -18.27 16.00
N GLU A 155 5.36 -18.66 16.72
CA GLU A 155 4.79 -20.01 16.67
C GLU A 155 3.74 -20.15 15.57
N LYS A 156 3.07 -19.04 15.23
CA LYS A 156 2.11 -18.95 14.13
C LYS A 156 2.37 -17.69 13.32
N THR A 157 2.47 -17.81 12.01
CA THR A 157 2.56 -16.67 11.10
C THR A 157 1.38 -16.69 10.15
N LEU A 158 0.78 -15.52 9.96
CA LEU A 158 -0.36 -15.31 9.07
C LEU A 158 0.00 -14.22 8.07
N VAL A 159 0.02 -14.57 6.79
CA VAL A 159 0.12 -13.61 5.69
C VAL A 159 -1.25 -13.45 5.08
N GLN A 160 -1.81 -12.25 5.17
CA GLN A 160 -3.17 -11.95 4.74
C GLN A 160 -3.16 -10.78 3.74
N LYS A 161 -3.89 -10.93 2.64
CA LYS A 161 -3.96 -9.96 1.54
C LYS A 161 -5.37 -9.43 1.39
N SER A 162 -5.56 -8.14 1.59
CA SER A 162 -6.89 -7.51 1.47
C SER A 162 -7.23 -7.01 0.05
N GLY A 163 -6.36 -7.23 -0.93
CA GLY A 163 -6.48 -6.61 -2.26
C GLY A 163 -7.84 -6.82 -2.93
N TYR A 164 -8.30 -8.06 -3.06
CA TYR A 164 -9.61 -8.36 -3.66
C TYR A 164 -10.78 -7.87 -2.81
N PHE A 165 -10.71 -8.06 -1.50
CA PHE A 165 -11.72 -7.58 -0.57
C PHE A 165 -11.91 -6.06 -0.66
N SER A 166 -10.82 -5.32 -0.67
CA SER A 166 -10.84 -3.85 -0.77
C SER A 166 -11.34 -3.36 -2.13
N ARG A 167 -10.99 -4.04 -3.24
CA ARG A 167 -11.38 -3.63 -4.59
C ARG A 167 -12.84 -3.95 -4.94
N SER A 168 -13.42 -4.98 -4.36
CA SER A 168 -14.79 -5.42 -4.64
C SER A 168 -15.84 -4.71 -3.80
N ALA A 169 -15.44 -3.91 -2.82
CA ALA A 169 -16.34 -3.20 -1.94
C ALA A 169 -17.08 -2.08 -2.66
N ALA A 170 -18.33 -1.85 -2.25
CA ALA A 170 -19.09 -0.69 -2.69
C ALA A 170 -18.40 0.60 -2.18
N PRO A 171 -18.29 1.65 -3.03
CA PRO A 171 -17.66 2.89 -2.64
C PRO A 171 -18.40 3.56 -1.47
N ASN A 172 -17.65 4.06 -0.51
CA ASN A 172 -18.20 4.82 0.60
C ASN A 172 -18.63 6.24 0.16
N LYS A 173 -19.22 6.98 1.10
CA LYS A 173 -19.75 8.32 0.80
C LYS A 173 -18.67 9.28 0.30
N PHE A 174 -17.47 9.24 0.90
CA PHE A 174 -16.36 10.11 0.48
C PHE A 174 -15.98 9.87 -0.97
N ASP A 175 -15.77 8.60 -1.36
CA ASP A 175 -15.42 8.25 -2.74
C ASP A 175 -16.58 8.54 -3.71
N LEU A 176 -17.84 8.35 -3.31
CA LEU A 176 -19.00 8.70 -4.15
C LEU A 176 -19.06 10.22 -4.40
N ASP A 177 -18.86 11.04 -3.38
CA ASP A 177 -18.85 12.49 -3.51
C ASP A 177 -17.68 12.96 -4.40
N LEU A 178 -16.49 12.37 -4.23
CA LEU A 178 -15.32 12.64 -5.07
C LEU A 178 -15.57 12.24 -6.53
N ILE A 179 -16.10 11.04 -6.78
CA ILE A 179 -16.45 10.56 -8.12
C ILE A 179 -17.43 11.51 -8.80
N LYS A 180 -18.48 11.92 -8.09
CA LYS A 180 -19.48 12.85 -8.62
C LYS A 180 -18.85 14.19 -8.99
N LYS A 181 -18.03 14.74 -8.11
CA LYS A 181 -17.35 16.02 -8.31
C LYS A 181 -16.44 15.97 -9.53
N THR A 182 -15.53 15.00 -9.59
CA THR A 182 -14.56 14.86 -10.68
C THR A 182 -15.23 14.55 -12.02
N ALA A 183 -16.26 13.69 -12.04
CA ALA A 183 -17.01 13.38 -13.25
C ALA A 183 -17.78 14.60 -13.80
N THR A 184 -18.40 15.41 -12.92
CA THR A 184 -19.08 16.64 -13.33
C THR A 184 -18.10 17.61 -13.99
N TYR A 185 -16.94 17.80 -13.36
CA TYR A 185 -15.91 18.69 -13.89
C TYR A 185 -15.32 18.17 -15.21
N ALA A 186 -15.10 16.84 -15.33
CA ALA A 186 -14.65 16.22 -16.57
C ALA A 186 -15.60 16.49 -17.75
N VAL A 187 -16.91 16.40 -17.51
CA VAL A 187 -17.94 16.72 -18.54
C VAL A 187 -17.86 18.19 -18.96
N GLN A 188 -17.74 19.11 -18.00
CA GLN A 188 -17.60 20.54 -18.30
C GLN A 188 -16.34 20.82 -19.15
N CYS A 189 -15.21 20.22 -18.81
CA CYS A 189 -13.98 20.34 -19.57
C CYS A 189 -14.13 19.78 -20.99
N ALA A 190 -14.77 18.62 -21.14
CA ALA A 190 -15.01 18.01 -22.45
C ALA A 190 -15.93 18.90 -23.33
N LEU A 191 -16.98 19.49 -22.79
CA LEU A 191 -17.87 20.43 -23.50
C LEU A 191 -17.12 21.70 -23.94
N ASN A 192 -16.07 22.10 -23.21
CA ASN A 192 -15.22 23.23 -23.55
C ASN A 192 -14.02 22.86 -24.44
N ASN A 193 -14.00 21.65 -25.02
CA ASN A 193 -12.90 21.11 -25.83
C ASN A 193 -11.53 21.16 -25.12
N GLN A 194 -11.51 20.99 -23.83
CA GLN A 194 -10.30 20.93 -23.01
C GLN A 194 -9.86 19.46 -22.86
N SER A 195 -8.57 19.18 -23.05
CA SER A 195 -7.98 17.84 -22.92
C SER A 195 -6.99 17.82 -21.76
N GLY A 196 -7.06 16.77 -20.93
CA GLY A 196 -6.17 16.62 -19.79
C GLY A 196 -6.64 15.53 -18.83
N VAL A 197 -6.04 15.50 -17.66
CA VAL A 197 -6.43 14.62 -16.54
C VAL A 197 -7.09 15.48 -15.47
N ILE A 198 -8.23 15.03 -14.99
CA ILE A 198 -8.93 15.71 -13.87
C ILE A 198 -8.32 15.25 -12.55
N GLY A 199 -7.92 16.20 -11.72
CA GLY A 199 -7.40 15.99 -10.38
C GLY A 199 -7.93 17.03 -9.41
N LEU A 200 -7.36 17.07 -8.22
CA LEU A 200 -7.56 18.10 -7.23
C LEU A 200 -6.27 18.92 -7.13
N ASP A 201 -6.40 20.24 -6.92
CA ASP A 201 -5.29 21.11 -6.58
C ASP A 201 -4.95 21.01 -5.08
N GLU A 202 -3.98 21.81 -4.62
CA GLU A 202 -3.54 21.86 -3.23
C GLU A 202 -4.64 22.31 -2.25
N GLU A 203 -5.66 23.02 -2.75
CA GLU A 203 -6.82 23.47 -1.98
C GLU A 203 -8.02 22.53 -2.10
N GLU A 204 -7.82 21.32 -2.68
CA GLU A 204 -8.88 20.33 -2.94
C GLU A 204 -9.97 20.78 -3.94
N ASN A 205 -9.67 21.79 -4.78
CA ASN A 205 -10.53 22.18 -5.88
C ASN A 205 -10.28 21.31 -7.11
N ASP A 206 -11.31 21.20 -7.99
CA ASP A 206 -11.15 20.47 -9.24
C ASP A 206 -10.20 21.22 -10.19
N GLU A 207 -9.15 20.56 -10.63
CA GLU A 207 -8.21 21.08 -11.60
C GLU A 207 -8.10 20.13 -12.80
N MET A 208 -7.97 20.71 -14.00
CA MET A 208 -7.55 19.95 -15.16
C MET A 208 -6.04 20.07 -15.34
N ILE A 209 -5.37 18.95 -15.15
CA ILE A 209 -3.93 18.83 -15.34
C ILE A 209 -3.66 18.53 -16.81
N GLN A 210 -2.95 19.44 -17.51
CA GLN A 210 -2.52 19.17 -18.88
C GLN A 210 -1.44 18.09 -18.88
N LEU A 211 -1.55 17.10 -19.78
CA LEU A 211 -0.66 15.93 -19.84
C LEU A 211 0.84 16.25 -20.02
N LYS A 212 1.18 17.50 -20.35
CA LYS A 212 2.58 17.96 -20.48
C LYS A 212 3.13 18.71 -19.28
N LYS A 213 2.36 18.88 -18.20
CA LYS A 213 2.83 19.51 -16.97
C LYS A 213 3.11 18.48 -15.90
N LYS A 214 4.15 18.71 -15.11
CA LYS A 214 4.42 17.96 -13.88
C LYS A 214 3.17 18.00 -13.00
N ILE A 215 2.70 16.84 -12.57
CA ILE A 215 1.61 16.75 -11.60
C ILE A 215 2.15 17.30 -10.28
N ILE A 216 1.58 18.40 -9.82
CA ILE A 216 1.86 18.93 -8.49
C ILE A 216 0.87 18.25 -7.56
N VAL A 217 1.38 17.50 -6.61
CA VAL A 217 0.58 16.86 -5.58
C VAL A 217 0.62 17.74 -4.34
N SER A 218 -0.50 17.88 -3.69
CA SER A 218 -0.62 18.71 -2.49
C SER A 218 0.28 18.20 -1.36
N GLU A 219 0.90 19.11 -0.61
CA GLU A 219 1.70 18.76 0.58
C GLU A 219 0.89 18.04 1.67
N LYS A 220 -0.44 18.15 1.65
CA LYS A 220 -1.33 17.40 2.56
C LYS A 220 -1.35 15.91 2.26
N ASP A 221 -1.04 15.53 1.02
CA ASP A 221 -0.91 14.15 0.56
C ASP A 221 0.55 13.74 0.41
N ALA A 222 1.45 14.31 1.18
CA ALA A 222 2.92 14.19 1.09
C ALA A 222 3.51 12.77 1.11
N LEU A 223 2.69 11.74 0.91
CA LEU A 223 3.08 10.37 0.61
C LEU A 223 2.98 10.03 -0.88
N TYR A 224 2.59 10.99 -1.74
CA TYR A 224 2.59 10.81 -3.18
C TYR A 224 3.83 11.48 -3.79
N GLU A 225 4.92 10.75 -3.91
CA GLU A 225 5.94 11.14 -4.88
C GLU A 225 5.41 10.90 -6.29
N THR A 226 5.36 11.98 -7.07
CA THR A 226 5.01 11.90 -8.48
C THR A 226 6.12 11.21 -9.25
N TYR A 227 5.85 10.04 -9.75
CA TYR A 227 6.68 9.43 -10.78
C TYR A 227 6.55 10.27 -12.06
N THR A 228 7.55 11.06 -12.35
CA THR A 228 7.78 11.55 -13.72
C THR A 228 8.61 10.49 -14.42
N ASP A 229 7.97 9.70 -15.26
CA ASP A 229 8.69 8.86 -16.21
C ASP A 229 9.26 9.79 -17.31
N ASP A 230 10.49 10.24 -17.11
CA ASP A 230 11.25 11.03 -18.10
C ASP A 230 11.67 10.17 -19.32
N SER A 231 11.21 8.90 -19.40
CA SER A 231 11.60 7.98 -20.48
C SER A 231 10.73 8.04 -21.74
N TYR A 232 9.71 8.93 -21.79
CA TYR A 232 8.78 8.98 -22.93
C TYR A 232 9.04 10.12 -23.93
N ASP A 233 10.20 10.77 -23.88
CA ASP A 233 10.54 11.83 -24.83
C ASP A 233 11.82 11.55 -25.60
N SER A 234 11.85 10.49 -26.35
CA SER A 234 12.77 10.39 -27.51
C SER A 234 12.52 9.12 -28.30
N ARG A 235 11.54 9.15 -29.19
CA ARG A 235 11.57 8.36 -30.44
C ARG A 235 10.24 8.52 -31.16
N ASP A 236 10.22 9.47 -32.05
CA ASP A 236 9.59 9.35 -33.37
C ASP A 236 9.93 10.58 -34.21
N SER A 237 11.20 10.63 -34.65
CA SER A 237 11.54 11.31 -35.89
C SER A 237 11.64 10.21 -36.93
N TYR A 238 10.51 9.79 -37.47
CA TYR A 238 10.50 9.18 -38.79
C TYR A 238 10.80 10.27 -39.80
N SER A 239 12.00 10.28 -40.32
CA SER A 239 12.34 10.97 -41.55
C SER A 239 11.81 10.13 -42.69
N ASP A 240 10.76 10.66 -43.36
CA ASP A 240 10.44 10.29 -44.73
C ASP A 240 11.59 10.74 -45.62
N ASP A 241 12.43 9.83 -46.07
CA ASP A 241 13.27 9.99 -47.22
C ASP A 241 12.72 9.10 -48.34
N GLU A 242 11.80 9.69 -49.11
CA GLU A 242 11.58 9.29 -50.51
C GLU A 242 12.74 9.83 -51.33
N SER A 243 13.53 8.97 -51.91
CA SER A 243 14.07 9.21 -53.25
C SER A 243 14.86 8.00 -53.77
N ASN A 244 14.39 7.58 -54.94
CA ASN A 244 14.95 6.71 -56.00
C ASN A 244 14.81 5.18 -55.80
#